data_d1a8351b9478746cedefbddb460beedd
#
_entry.id   d1a8351b9478746cedefbddb460beedd
#
_cell.length_a   1.000
_cell.length_b   1.000
_cell.length_c   1.000
_cell.angle_alpha   90.00
_cell.angle_beta   90.00
_cell.angle_gamma   90.00
#
_symmetry.space_group_name_H-M   'P 1'
#
loop_
_entity.id
_entity.type
_entity.pdbx_description
1 polymer ?
#
loop_
_entity_poly.entity_id
_entity_poly.type
_entity_poly.pdbx_seq_one_letter_code
_entity_poly.pdbx_strand_id
1 'polypeptide(L)'
;MDKNPFSVTNPESLTHQHIASLYVNVIDDMSLILSHRHTFIHGVRGTGKSMLLRFLEPEVQVAAKKYKSITELPFFAVHIPLRNSTFISEIRRLKGDLYNYFAEHFLVSLILAKFFDKLSSIYSGNDISTEFFSNFLKKRLQLLGCKVDNKKKTVTFADISKLFEEANIEANQYLRRLWAASPS
;
A
#
# COMPACT_ATOMS: atom_id res chain seq x y z
N MET A 1 10.99 25.22 19.01
CA MET A 1 10.52 24.01 19.69
C MET A 1 11.52 22.93 19.39
N ASP A 2 12.31 22.55 20.38
CA ASP A 2 13.24 21.42 20.26
C ASP A 2 12.43 20.13 20.08
N LYS A 3 12.52 19.59 18.87
CA LYS A 3 11.83 18.33 18.55
C LYS A 3 12.65 17.19 19.14
N ASN A 4 12.22 16.71 20.30
CA ASN A 4 12.82 15.50 20.87
C ASN A 4 12.53 14.31 19.95
N PRO A 5 13.51 13.75 19.24
CA PRO A 5 13.29 12.63 18.32
C PRO A 5 12.82 11.36 19.05
N PHE A 6 13.04 11.28 20.36
CA PHE A 6 12.61 10.15 21.20
C PHE A 6 11.13 10.24 21.62
N SER A 7 10.45 11.38 21.38
CA SER A 7 9.02 11.50 21.66
C SER A 7 8.14 10.78 20.61
N VAL A 8 8.73 10.34 19.51
CA VAL A 8 8.03 9.66 18.43
C VAL A 8 7.86 8.18 18.77
N THR A 9 6.67 7.83 19.22
CA THR A 9 6.32 6.44 19.56
C THR A 9 5.81 5.62 18.36
N ASN A 10 5.25 6.30 17.35
CA ASN A 10 4.69 5.66 16.17
C ASN A 10 5.04 6.43 14.89
N PRO A 11 5.99 5.95 14.08
CA PRO A 11 6.33 6.56 12.79
C PRO A 11 5.15 6.67 11.81
N GLU A 12 4.15 5.79 11.94
CA GLU A 12 2.99 5.76 11.03
C GLU A 12 2.10 7.02 11.17
N SER A 13 2.13 7.69 12.32
CA SER A 13 1.37 8.92 12.56
C SER A 13 2.09 10.21 12.14
N LEU A 14 3.35 10.12 11.72
CA LEU A 14 4.14 11.28 11.33
C LEU A 14 3.76 11.78 9.93
N THR A 15 3.82 13.10 9.75
CA THR A 15 3.73 13.71 8.42
C THR A 15 5.01 13.46 7.62
N HIS A 16 4.94 13.55 6.30
CA HIS A 16 6.09 13.40 5.41
C HIS A 16 7.23 14.38 5.75
N GLN A 17 6.88 15.62 6.10
CA GLN A 17 7.86 16.64 6.51
C GLN A 17 8.56 16.27 7.83
N HIS A 18 7.80 15.73 8.81
CA HIS A 18 8.40 15.28 10.06
C HIS A 18 9.34 14.10 9.83
N ILE A 19 8.96 13.13 9.01
CA ILE A 19 9.83 12.00 8.65
C ILE A 19 11.11 12.52 8.00
N ALA A 20 10.99 13.41 7.00
CA ALA A 20 12.13 14.00 6.31
C ALA A 20 13.10 14.72 7.26
N SER A 21 12.56 15.40 8.30
CA SER A 21 13.38 16.15 9.27
C SER A 21 14.02 15.30 10.37
N LEU A 22 13.41 14.15 10.68
CA LEU A 22 13.87 13.27 11.79
C LEU A 22 14.68 12.07 11.30
N TYR A 23 14.61 11.76 10.01
CA TYR A 23 15.32 10.62 9.46
C TYR A 23 16.83 10.83 9.48
N VAL A 24 17.53 9.89 10.11
CA VAL A 24 18.99 9.79 10.03
C VAL A 24 19.32 8.53 9.25
N ASN A 25 20.14 8.67 8.22
CA ASN A 25 20.56 7.53 7.43
C ASN A 25 21.51 6.65 8.26
N VAL A 26 21.05 5.45 8.57
CA VAL A 26 21.79 4.43 9.32
C VAL A 26 22.25 3.27 8.44
N ILE A 27 22.00 3.36 7.14
CA ILE A 27 22.33 2.32 6.16
C ILE A 27 23.33 2.91 5.17
N ASP A 28 24.52 2.31 5.11
CA ASP A 28 25.59 2.78 4.24
C ASP A 28 25.25 2.62 2.76
N ASP A 29 24.53 1.55 2.42
CA ASP A 29 24.17 1.25 1.03
C ASP A 29 22.66 1.07 0.83
N MET A 30 22.00 2.16 0.44
CA MET A 30 20.57 2.15 0.07
C MET A 30 20.29 1.38 -1.23
N SER A 31 21.28 1.12 -2.06
CA SER A 31 21.11 0.40 -3.32
C SER A 31 20.63 -1.04 -3.09
N LEU A 32 20.98 -1.65 -1.97
CA LEU A 32 20.51 -2.97 -1.58
C LEU A 32 18.97 -3.01 -1.39
N ILE A 33 18.42 -1.95 -0.81
CA ILE A 33 16.97 -1.86 -0.57
C ILE A 33 16.22 -1.52 -1.87
N LEU A 34 16.83 -0.68 -2.71
CA LEU A 34 16.25 -0.25 -3.99
C LEU A 34 16.54 -1.23 -5.14
N SER A 35 17.20 -2.33 -4.88
CA SER A 35 17.47 -3.36 -5.87
C SER A 35 16.19 -4.11 -6.29
N HIS A 36 16.23 -4.73 -7.48
CA HIS A 36 15.13 -5.57 -7.98
C HIS A 36 15.03 -6.95 -7.26
N ARG A 37 15.43 -7.01 -6.00
CA ARG A 37 15.44 -8.25 -5.18
C ARG A 37 14.50 -8.08 -4.00
N HIS A 38 13.95 -9.20 -3.54
CA HIS A 38 13.26 -9.23 -2.25
C HIS A 38 14.26 -9.00 -1.14
N THR A 39 14.05 -7.95 -0.36
CA THR A 39 14.93 -7.57 0.75
C THR A 39 14.19 -7.66 2.07
N PHE A 40 14.75 -8.37 3.04
CA PHE A 40 14.22 -8.46 4.40
C PHE A 40 15.07 -7.60 5.33
N ILE A 41 14.42 -6.62 5.99
CA ILE A 41 15.09 -5.77 6.98
C ILE A 41 14.76 -6.33 8.38
N HIS A 42 15.76 -6.94 8.99
CA HIS A 42 15.64 -7.50 10.34
C HIS A 42 16.28 -6.56 11.37
N GLY A 43 15.76 -6.57 12.60
CA GLY A 43 16.28 -5.81 13.72
C GLY A 43 15.26 -5.74 14.87
N VAL A 44 15.76 -5.46 16.07
CA VAL A 44 14.92 -5.33 17.27
C VAL A 44 13.96 -4.16 17.18
N ARG A 45 12.96 -4.11 18.06
CA ARG A 45 12.02 -2.99 18.14
C ARG A 45 12.80 -1.69 18.47
N GLY A 46 12.46 -0.59 17.78
CA GLY A 46 13.08 0.72 17.98
C GLY A 46 14.28 1.01 17.06
N THR A 47 14.76 0.06 16.24
CA THR A 47 15.91 0.28 15.33
C THR A 47 15.58 1.11 14.07
N GLY A 48 14.44 1.76 14.01
CA GLY A 48 14.10 2.69 12.91
C GLY A 48 13.63 2.05 11.61
N LYS A 49 13.33 0.73 11.55
CA LYS A 49 12.89 0.04 10.32
C LYS A 49 11.70 0.71 9.64
N SER A 50 10.65 1.03 10.39
CA SER A 50 9.47 1.70 9.84
C SER A 50 9.78 3.12 9.38
N MET A 51 10.67 3.82 10.06
CA MET A 51 11.14 5.14 9.67
C MET A 51 11.90 5.08 8.34
N LEU A 52 12.78 4.09 8.17
CA LEU A 52 13.52 3.84 6.94
C LEU A 52 12.57 3.54 5.77
N LEU A 53 11.61 2.62 5.95
CA LEU A 53 10.66 2.27 4.91
C LEU A 53 9.79 3.47 4.51
N ARG A 54 9.32 4.24 5.48
CA ARG A 54 8.57 5.46 5.21
C ARG A 54 9.41 6.57 4.59
N PHE A 55 10.71 6.61 4.89
CA PHE A 55 11.62 7.56 4.26
C PHE A 55 11.72 7.35 2.74
N LEU A 56 11.48 6.14 2.24
CA LEU A 56 11.43 5.84 0.80
C LEU A 56 10.17 6.34 0.10
N GLU A 57 9.15 6.76 0.83
CA GLU A 57 7.93 7.30 0.21
C GLU A 57 8.25 8.52 -0.66
N PRO A 58 7.67 8.64 -1.88
CA PRO A 58 7.97 9.72 -2.81
C PRO A 58 7.86 11.12 -2.21
N GLU A 59 6.80 11.37 -1.45
CA GLU A 59 6.57 12.68 -0.82
C GLU A 59 7.61 13.01 0.25
N VAL A 60 8.13 12.01 0.94
CA VAL A 60 9.20 12.19 1.92
C VAL A 60 10.52 12.54 1.22
N GLN A 61 10.82 11.88 0.09
CA GLN A 61 12.03 12.18 -0.69
C GLN A 61 12.02 13.62 -1.21
N VAL A 62 10.87 14.11 -1.66
CA VAL A 62 10.71 15.53 -2.08
C VAL A 62 10.79 16.45 -0.86
N ALA A 63 10.14 16.12 0.26
CA ALA A 63 10.21 16.90 1.49
C ALA A 63 11.64 16.99 2.06
N ALA A 64 12.43 15.92 1.90
CA ALA A 64 13.86 15.88 2.25
C ALA A 64 14.76 16.63 1.26
N LYS A 65 14.18 17.25 0.21
CA LYS A 65 14.88 17.98 -0.85
C LYS A 65 15.92 17.13 -1.62
N LYS A 66 15.76 15.82 -1.64
CA LYS A 66 16.61 14.93 -2.44
C LYS A 66 16.24 14.99 -3.92
N TYR A 67 14.97 15.25 -4.22
CA TYR A 67 14.43 15.43 -5.56
C TYR A 67 13.55 16.66 -5.60
N LYS A 68 13.44 17.32 -6.75
CA LYS A 68 12.61 18.53 -6.91
C LYS A 68 11.13 18.17 -7.04
N SER A 69 10.85 17.04 -7.65
CA SER A 69 9.47 16.53 -7.85
C SER A 69 9.42 15.01 -7.74
N ILE A 70 8.21 14.48 -7.55
CA ILE A 70 7.99 13.04 -7.50
C ILE A 70 8.34 12.37 -8.83
N THR A 71 8.15 13.06 -9.95
CA THR A 71 8.43 12.54 -11.29
C THR A 71 9.92 12.37 -11.59
N GLU A 72 10.80 12.96 -10.79
CA GLU A 72 12.25 12.82 -10.92
C GLU A 72 12.82 11.61 -10.15
N LEU A 73 11.99 10.95 -9.32
CA LEU A 73 12.46 9.79 -8.57
C LEU A 73 12.71 8.60 -9.49
N PRO A 74 13.84 7.90 -9.35
CA PRO A 74 14.14 6.70 -10.13
C PRO A 74 13.39 5.45 -9.65
N PHE A 75 12.57 5.56 -8.60
CA PHE A 75 11.78 4.49 -8.02
C PHE A 75 10.43 5.01 -7.51
N PHE A 76 9.50 4.09 -7.31
CA PHE A 76 8.20 4.38 -6.73
C PHE A 76 7.96 3.44 -5.54
N ALA A 77 7.92 3.98 -4.34
CA ALA A 77 7.75 3.21 -3.11
C ALA A 77 6.37 3.45 -2.49
N VAL A 78 5.72 2.38 -2.07
CA VAL A 78 4.46 2.42 -1.33
C VAL A 78 4.65 1.71 0.00
N HIS A 79 4.45 2.43 1.09
CA HIS A 79 4.48 1.85 2.44
C HIS A 79 3.13 1.22 2.78
N ILE A 80 3.14 -0.06 3.11
CA ILE A 80 1.93 -0.82 3.44
C ILE A 80 2.07 -1.42 4.84
N PRO A 81 1.46 -0.81 5.88
CA PRO A 81 1.49 -1.36 7.23
C PRO A 81 0.53 -2.55 7.34
N LEU A 82 1.06 -3.75 7.57
CA LEU A 82 0.25 -4.97 7.72
C LEU A 82 -0.31 -5.17 9.14
N ARG A 83 0.20 -4.44 10.12
CA ARG A 83 -0.07 -4.66 11.55
C ARG A 83 -1.53 -4.57 11.96
N ASN A 84 -2.29 -3.68 11.34
CA ASN A 84 -3.65 -3.34 11.75
C ASN A 84 -4.71 -4.01 10.87
N SER A 85 -4.31 -4.99 10.07
CA SER A 85 -5.25 -5.70 9.20
C SER A 85 -6.04 -6.73 10.01
N THR A 86 -7.32 -6.49 10.19
CA THR A 86 -8.26 -7.47 10.80
C THR A 86 -8.31 -8.76 9.98
N PHE A 87 -8.02 -8.70 8.70
CA PHE A 87 -8.02 -9.82 7.79
C PHE A 87 -6.94 -10.86 8.14
N ILE A 88 -5.77 -10.43 8.61
CA ILE A 88 -4.69 -11.35 9.00
C ILE A 88 -5.15 -12.27 10.13
N SER A 89 -5.95 -11.78 11.08
CA SER A 89 -6.47 -12.61 12.18
C SER A 89 -7.47 -13.68 11.68
N GLU A 90 -8.27 -13.34 10.68
CA GLU A 90 -9.25 -14.25 10.09
C GLU A 90 -8.58 -15.32 9.23
N ILE A 91 -7.60 -14.94 8.40
CA ILE A 91 -6.85 -15.89 7.56
C ILE A 91 -6.12 -16.94 8.41
N ARG A 92 -5.59 -16.58 9.57
CA ARG A 92 -4.85 -17.51 10.44
C ARG A 92 -5.67 -18.72 10.88
N ARG A 93 -6.99 -18.67 10.80
CA ARG A 93 -7.89 -19.79 11.09
C ARG A 93 -8.03 -20.76 9.92
N LEU A 94 -7.66 -20.34 8.71
CA LEU A 94 -7.67 -21.18 7.52
C LEU A 94 -6.47 -22.13 7.53
N LYS A 95 -6.64 -23.29 6.89
CA LYS A 95 -5.58 -24.29 6.73
C LYS A 95 -5.48 -24.71 5.26
N GLY A 96 -4.29 -25.20 4.88
CA GLY A 96 -4.05 -25.75 3.55
C GLY A 96 -4.21 -24.72 2.43
N ASP A 97 -4.75 -25.17 1.32
CA ASP A 97 -4.86 -24.37 0.09
C ASP A 97 -5.75 -23.15 0.25
N LEU A 98 -6.78 -23.21 1.08
CA LEU A 98 -7.64 -22.08 1.38
C LEU A 98 -6.86 -20.93 2.04
N TYR A 99 -5.94 -21.24 2.95
CA TYR A 99 -5.07 -20.23 3.55
C TYR A 99 -4.26 -19.50 2.48
N ASN A 100 -3.60 -20.24 1.60
CA ASN A 100 -2.75 -19.67 0.55
C ASN A 100 -3.56 -18.82 -0.41
N TYR A 101 -4.71 -19.31 -0.87
CA TYR A 101 -5.59 -18.61 -1.79
C TYR A 101 -6.08 -17.26 -1.22
N PHE A 102 -6.60 -17.26 0.00
CA PHE A 102 -7.09 -16.03 0.62
C PHE A 102 -5.94 -15.09 1.01
N ALA A 103 -4.81 -15.62 1.47
CA ALA A 103 -3.64 -14.79 1.80
C ALA A 103 -3.09 -14.08 0.56
N GLU A 104 -2.98 -14.78 -0.56
CA GLU A 104 -2.56 -14.21 -1.85
C GLU A 104 -3.56 -13.16 -2.33
N HIS A 105 -4.84 -13.49 -2.38
CA HIS A 105 -5.88 -12.55 -2.80
C HIS A 105 -5.86 -11.27 -1.96
N PHE A 106 -5.79 -11.40 -0.63
CA PHE A 106 -5.73 -10.26 0.27
C PHE A 106 -4.48 -9.42 0.04
N LEU A 107 -3.31 -10.05 -0.04
CA LEU A 107 -2.05 -9.32 -0.19
C LEU A 107 -2.00 -8.57 -1.51
N VAL A 108 -2.38 -9.24 -2.61
CA VAL A 108 -2.41 -8.61 -3.95
C VAL A 108 -3.41 -7.46 -3.99
N SER A 109 -4.63 -7.66 -3.50
CA SER A 109 -5.64 -6.61 -3.49
C SER A 109 -5.24 -5.43 -2.60
N LEU A 110 -4.60 -5.68 -1.45
CA LEU A 110 -4.10 -4.63 -0.56
C LEU A 110 -2.97 -3.82 -1.22
N ILE A 111 -2.02 -4.51 -1.85
CA ILE A 111 -0.91 -3.85 -2.56
C ILE A 111 -1.46 -2.98 -3.69
N LEU A 112 -2.36 -3.50 -4.49
CA LEU A 112 -2.96 -2.77 -5.62
C LEU A 112 -3.80 -1.59 -5.14
N ALA A 113 -4.62 -1.76 -4.11
CA ALA A 113 -5.38 -0.67 -3.52
C ALA A 113 -4.45 0.47 -3.09
N LYS A 114 -3.41 0.19 -2.31
CA LYS A 114 -2.47 1.19 -1.83
C LYS A 114 -1.61 1.80 -2.93
N PHE A 115 -1.25 1.02 -3.93
CA PHE A 115 -0.51 1.50 -5.10
C PHE A 115 -1.34 2.53 -5.89
N PHE A 116 -2.60 2.21 -6.21
CA PHE A 116 -3.47 3.11 -6.96
C PHE A 116 -3.95 4.31 -6.14
N ASP A 117 -4.13 4.16 -4.82
CA ASP A 117 -4.38 5.28 -3.91
C ASP A 117 -3.21 6.27 -3.93
N LYS A 118 -1.97 5.77 -3.86
CA LYS A 118 -0.76 6.60 -3.96
C LYS A 118 -0.66 7.28 -5.32
N LEU A 119 -0.91 6.59 -6.43
CA LEU A 119 -0.95 7.20 -7.75
C LEU A 119 -2.00 8.30 -7.83
N SER A 120 -3.21 8.06 -7.31
CA SER A 120 -4.28 9.06 -7.27
C SER A 120 -3.88 10.31 -6.51
N SER A 121 -3.16 10.18 -5.39
CA SER A 121 -2.69 11.33 -4.60
C SER A 121 -1.63 12.17 -5.33
N ILE A 122 -0.82 11.54 -6.18
CA ILE A 122 0.26 12.20 -6.92
C ILE A 122 -0.28 12.87 -8.19
N TYR A 123 -1.15 12.20 -8.90
CA TYR A 123 -1.62 12.62 -10.22
C TYR A 123 -3.04 13.20 -10.22
N SER A 124 -3.52 13.72 -9.10
CA SER A 124 -4.73 14.57 -8.95
C SER A 124 -5.87 14.33 -9.95
N GLY A 125 -6.36 13.11 -10.06
CA GLY A 125 -7.70 12.83 -10.61
C GLY A 125 -7.89 12.83 -12.12
N ASN A 126 -6.92 13.19 -12.96
CA ASN A 126 -7.13 13.29 -14.42
C ASN A 126 -6.44 12.21 -15.26
N ASP A 127 -6.26 11.08 -14.79
CA ASP A 127 -4.99 10.43 -14.91
C ASP A 127 -4.97 9.25 -15.82
N ILE A 128 -6.13 8.72 -16.16
CA ILE A 128 -6.23 7.71 -17.21
C ILE A 128 -6.81 8.39 -18.44
N SER A 129 -5.93 9.00 -19.18
CA SER A 129 -6.19 10.05 -20.14
C SER A 129 -6.92 9.62 -21.42
N THR A 130 -7.15 8.35 -21.65
CA THR A 130 -7.84 7.91 -22.88
C THR A 130 -9.01 6.97 -22.57
N GLU A 131 -10.14 7.20 -23.25
CA GLU A 131 -11.29 6.32 -23.21
C GLU A 131 -10.93 4.86 -23.57
N PHE A 132 -9.99 4.69 -24.50
CA PHE A 132 -9.47 3.37 -24.88
C PHE A 132 -8.84 2.64 -23.68
N PHE A 133 -7.95 3.29 -22.95
CA PHE A 133 -7.27 2.70 -21.79
C PHE A 133 -8.26 2.43 -20.64
N SER A 134 -9.20 3.35 -20.42
CA SER A 134 -10.28 3.15 -19.45
C SER A 134 -11.13 1.94 -19.78
N ASN A 135 -11.50 1.75 -21.05
CA ASN A 135 -12.28 0.59 -21.49
C ASN A 135 -11.49 -0.72 -21.39
N PHE A 136 -10.20 -0.69 -21.67
CA PHE A 136 -9.30 -1.84 -21.45
C PHE A 136 -9.27 -2.23 -19.97
N LEU A 137 -9.05 -1.27 -19.07
CA LEU A 137 -9.03 -1.51 -17.64
C LEU A 137 -10.37 -2.03 -17.12
N LYS A 138 -11.48 -1.45 -17.52
CA LYS A 138 -12.84 -1.93 -17.15
C LYS A 138 -13.01 -3.40 -17.47
N LYS A 139 -12.66 -3.81 -18.69
CA LYS A 139 -12.73 -5.22 -19.10
C LYS A 139 -11.86 -6.12 -18.23
N ARG A 140 -10.62 -5.70 -17.91
CA ARG A 140 -9.72 -6.47 -17.05
C ARG A 140 -10.23 -6.59 -15.62
N LEU A 141 -10.72 -5.50 -15.05
CA LEU A 141 -11.30 -5.49 -13.71
C LEU A 141 -12.56 -6.38 -13.62
N GLN A 142 -13.41 -6.36 -14.64
CA GLN A 142 -14.56 -7.26 -14.73
C GLN A 142 -14.16 -8.74 -14.79
N LEU A 143 -13.08 -9.08 -15.52
CA LEU A 143 -12.54 -10.45 -15.56
C LEU A 143 -11.99 -10.89 -14.19
N LEU A 144 -11.55 -9.95 -13.35
CA LEU A 144 -11.14 -10.19 -11.97
C LEU A 144 -12.31 -10.23 -10.98
N GLY A 145 -13.55 -10.13 -11.48
CA GLY A 145 -14.76 -10.17 -10.63
C GLY A 145 -15.09 -8.83 -9.96
N CYS A 146 -14.37 -7.74 -10.29
CA CYS A 146 -14.65 -6.44 -9.73
C CYS A 146 -15.94 -5.82 -10.32
N LYS A 147 -16.76 -5.19 -9.46
CA LYS A 147 -17.96 -4.46 -9.87
C LYS A 147 -17.59 -3.09 -10.44
N VAL A 148 -17.48 -2.98 -11.75
CA VAL A 148 -17.11 -1.73 -12.42
C VAL A 148 -18.36 -0.98 -12.86
N ASP A 149 -18.44 0.32 -12.55
CA ASP A 149 -19.50 1.18 -13.06
C ASP A 149 -19.31 1.48 -14.55
N ASN A 150 -20.11 0.81 -15.38
CA ASN A 150 -20.07 0.97 -16.83
C ASN A 150 -20.60 2.33 -17.32
N LYS A 151 -21.29 3.10 -16.46
CA LYS A 151 -21.82 4.43 -16.82
C LYS A 151 -20.73 5.50 -16.83
N LYS A 152 -19.67 5.33 -16.07
CA LYS A 152 -18.52 6.25 -16.12
C LYS A 152 -17.77 6.11 -17.44
N LYS A 153 -17.53 7.21 -18.14
CA LYS A 153 -16.72 7.21 -19.38
C LYS A 153 -15.26 6.89 -19.10
N THR A 154 -14.71 7.42 -18.01
CA THR A 154 -13.32 7.26 -17.61
C THR A 154 -13.21 6.62 -16.23
N VAL A 155 -12.16 5.82 -16.03
CA VAL A 155 -11.81 5.22 -14.74
C VAL A 155 -10.58 5.97 -14.21
N THR A 156 -10.64 6.44 -12.98
CA THR A 156 -9.53 7.11 -12.30
C THR A 156 -8.73 6.11 -11.45
N PHE A 157 -7.51 6.48 -11.03
CA PHE A 157 -6.72 5.68 -10.08
C PHE A 157 -7.46 5.49 -8.75
N ALA A 158 -8.20 6.52 -8.29
CA ALA A 158 -9.04 6.41 -7.10
C ALA A 158 -10.16 5.37 -7.25
N ASP A 159 -10.79 5.30 -8.42
CA ASP A 159 -11.81 4.28 -8.70
C ASP A 159 -11.19 2.86 -8.64
N ILE A 160 -9.99 2.67 -9.18
CA ILE A 160 -9.29 1.37 -9.14
C ILE A 160 -8.89 1.01 -7.72
N SER A 161 -8.33 1.94 -6.96
CA SER A 161 -8.00 1.74 -5.55
C SER A 161 -9.23 1.26 -4.77
N LYS A 162 -10.36 1.95 -4.92
CA LYS A 162 -11.61 1.62 -4.24
C LYS A 162 -12.12 0.22 -4.61
N LEU A 163 -12.02 -0.19 -5.88
CA LEU A 163 -12.43 -1.54 -6.29
C LEU A 163 -11.64 -2.64 -5.56
N PHE A 164 -10.33 -2.47 -5.38
CA PHE A 164 -9.51 -3.43 -4.65
C PHE A 164 -9.76 -3.39 -3.14
N GLU A 165 -10.08 -2.22 -2.57
CA GLU A 165 -10.52 -2.12 -1.17
C GLU A 165 -11.86 -2.84 -0.96
N GLU A 166 -12.83 -2.66 -1.84
CA GLU A 166 -14.12 -3.35 -1.80
C GLU A 166 -13.94 -4.87 -1.93
N ALA A 167 -13.06 -5.35 -2.82
CA ALA A 167 -12.75 -6.78 -2.94
C ALA A 167 -12.20 -7.37 -1.63
N ASN A 168 -11.34 -6.63 -0.92
CA ASN A 168 -10.84 -7.04 0.39
C ASN A 168 -11.95 -7.07 1.46
N ILE A 169 -12.85 -6.11 1.45
CA ILE A 169 -13.98 -6.06 2.38
C ILE A 169 -14.92 -7.24 2.12
N GLU A 170 -15.25 -7.52 0.86
CA GLU A 170 -16.12 -8.65 0.48
C GLU A 170 -15.50 -10.00 0.89
N ALA A 171 -14.21 -10.20 0.63
CA ALA A 171 -13.49 -11.42 1.05
C ALA A 171 -13.50 -11.60 2.57
N ASN A 172 -13.29 -10.53 3.33
CA ASN A 172 -13.35 -10.56 4.79
C ASN A 172 -14.75 -10.89 5.30
N GLN A 173 -15.78 -10.28 4.72
CA GLN A 173 -17.18 -10.58 5.07
C GLN A 173 -17.53 -12.04 4.77
N TYR A 174 -17.04 -12.58 3.65
CA TYR A 174 -17.24 -13.98 3.30
C TYR A 174 -16.61 -14.91 4.34
N LEU A 175 -15.36 -14.67 4.74
CA LEU A 175 -14.70 -15.46 5.78
C LEU A 175 -15.44 -15.41 7.10
N ARG A 176 -15.91 -14.25 7.54
CA ARG A 176 -16.69 -14.12 8.77
C ARG A 176 -17.99 -14.93 8.73
N ARG A 177 -18.68 -14.95 7.59
CA ARG A 177 -19.87 -15.78 7.41
C ARG A 177 -19.56 -17.27 7.48
N LEU A 178 -18.45 -17.70 6.88
CA LEU A 178 -17.99 -19.10 6.99
C LEU A 178 -17.75 -19.50 8.44
N TRP A 179 -17.10 -18.63 9.23
CA TRP A 179 -16.86 -18.90 10.65
C TRP A 179 -18.14 -18.93 11.49
N ALA A 180 -19.08 -18.02 11.19
CA ALA A 180 -20.36 -17.99 11.89
C ALA A 180 -21.25 -19.20 11.59
N ALA A 181 -21.08 -19.83 10.42
CA ALA A 181 -21.83 -21.02 10.00
C ALA A 181 -21.17 -22.34 10.42
N SER A 182 -19.91 -22.32 10.87
CA SER A 182 -19.20 -23.52 11.33
C SER A 182 -19.49 -23.75 12.80
N PRO A 183 -20.24 -24.81 13.20
CA PRO A 183 -20.40 -25.12 14.60
C PRO A 183 -19.04 -25.47 15.20
N SER A 184 -18.76 -24.97 16.38
CA SER A 184 -17.57 -25.23 17.21
C SER A 184 -17.49 -26.70 17.61
#